data_64e5d8d70e2750c4d59c120988faed4e
#
_entry.id   64e5d8d70e2750c4d59c120988faed4e
#
_cell.length_a   1.000
_cell.length_b   1.000
_cell.length_c   1.000
_cell.angle_alpha   90.00
_cell.angle_beta   90.00
_cell.angle_gamma   90.00
#
_symmetry.space_group_name_H-M   'P 1'
#
loop_
_entity.id
_entity.type
_entity.pdbx_description
1 polymer ?
#
loop_
_entity_poly.entity_id
_entity_poly.type
_entity_poly.pdbx_seq_one_letter_code
_entity_poly.pdbx_strand_id
1 'polypeptide(L)'
;MDVKYSDLKNKRVFITGGGSGIGASIVEHFCKQGSEVYFVDINLKETKKLLNKLKKKKFRAPTFIECNLLDIKKLEGVIKKIITSKGPIHALINNAANDDRHTTDQVDEKYWQNRMDVNLKHYFFAAKAVVNRMKQMKKGSIVNLSSVS
;
A
#
# COMPACT_ATOMS: atom_id res chain seq x y z
N MET A 1 -3.65 22.54 13.41
CA MET A 1 -4.02 21.67 14.54
C MET A 1 -3.64 20.23 14.19
N ASP A 2 -2.80 19.56 15.00
CA ASP A 2 -2.39 18.18 14.72
C ASP A 2 -3.38 17.21 15.37
N VAL A 3 -4.29 16.67 14.57
CA VAL A 3 -5.24 15.67 15.04
C VAL A 3 -4.51 14.36 15.28
N LYS A 4 -4.68 13.77 16.47
CA LYS A 4 -4.17 12.44 16.83
C LYS A 4 -5.34 11.46 16.96
N TYR A 5 -5.21 10.34 16.27
CA TYR A 5 -6.13 9.21 16.36
C TYR A 5 -5.47 8.13 17.23
N SER A 6 -5.82 8.08 18.51
CA SER A 6 -5.17 7.17 19.48
C SER A 6 -5.34 5.70 19.15
N ASP A 7 -6.42 5.34 18.46
CA ASP A 7 -6.73 4.00 18.00
C ASP A 7 -5.86 3.52 16.82
N LEU A 8 -5.13 4.42 16.14
CA LEU A 8 -4.16 4.08 15.11
C LEU A 8 -2.77 3.71 15.66
N LYS A 9 -2.48 4.07 16.90
CA LYS A 9 -1.19 3.74 17.53
C LYS A 9 -1.00 2.23 17.59
N ASN A 10 0.17 1.77 17.13
CA ASN A 10 0.54 0.34 17.05
C ASN A 10 -0.35 -0.52 16.11
N LYS A 11 -1.25 0.08 15.34
CA LYS A 11 -1.95 -0.66 14.29
C LYS A 11 -1.03 -0.93 13.13
N ARG A 12 -1.10 -2.14 12.59
CA ARG A 12 -0.33 -2.55 11.43
C ARG A 12 -1.09 -2.20 10.16
N VAL A 13 -0.45 -1.38 9.33
CA VAL A 13 -1.01 -0.86 8.09
C VAL A 13 -0.15 -1.32 6.92
N PHE A 14 -0.79 -1.85 5.88
CA PHE A 14 -0.12 -2.22 4.63
C PHE A 14 -0.62 -1.32 3.49
N ILE A 15 0.30 -0.74 2.72
CA ILE A 15 0.01 0.26 1.69
C ILE A 15 0.67 -0.16 0.38
N THR A 16 -0.07 -0.20 -0.72
CA THR A 16 0.48 -0.38 -2.06
C THR A 16 0.80 0.98 -2.71
N GLY A 17 1.95 1.07 -3.41
CA GLY A 17 2.37 2.32 -4.05
C GLY A 17 2.72 3.42 -3.04
N GLY A 18 3.38 3.03 -1.92
CA GLY A 18 3.66 3.95 -0.82
C GLY A 18 4.89 4.84 -1.01
N GLY A 19 5.65 4.71 -2.11
CA GLY A 19 6.95 5.37 -2.29
C GLY A 19 6.88 6.82 -2.80
N SER A 20 5.77 7.22 -3.43
CA SER A 20 5.62 8.55 -4.02
C SER A 20 4.19 9.08 -3.95
N GLY A 21 3.98 10.35 -4.31
CA GLY A 21 2.67 10.96 -4.48
C GLY A 21 1.74 10.81 -3.27
N ILE A 22 0.50 10.41 -3.54
CA ILE A 22 -0.55 10.20 -2.54
C ILE A 22 -0.14 9.09 -1.56
N GLY A 23 0.42 7.97 -2.07
CA GLY A 23 0.87 6.86 -1.24
C GLY A 23 1.92 7.26 -0.22
N ALA A 24 2.91 8.07 -0.60
CA ALA A 24 3.92 8.59 0.33
C ALA A 24 3.33 9.47 1.42
N SER A 25 2.32 10.29 1.07
CA SER A 25 1.57 11.09 2.05
C SER A 25 0.82 10.20 3.04
N ILE A 26 0.18 9.14 2.56
CA ILE A 26 -0.53 8.16 3.41
C ILE A 26 0.46 7.48 4.36
N VAL A 27 1.62 7.01 3.87
CA VAL A 27 2.69 6.41 4.68
C VAL A 27 3.12 7.38 5.79
N GLU A 28 3.40 8.64 5.44
CA GLU A 28 3.82 9.66 6.39
C GLU A 28 2.78 9.88 7.49
N HIS A 29 1.50 10.01 7.13
CA HIS A 29 0.43 10.26 8.09
C HIS A 29 0.22 9.09 9.05
N PHE A 30 0.25 7.84 8.59
CA PHE A 30 0.18 6.69 9.49
C PHE A 30 1.41 6.58 10.40
N CYS A 31 2.62 6.88 9.89
CA CYS A 31 3.82 6.94 10.72
C CYS A 31 3.71 8.01 11.81
N LYS A 32 3.16 9.19 11.49
CA LYS A 32 2.90 10.27 12.43
C LYS A 32 1.90 9.87 13.53
N GLN A 33 0.91 9.02 13.21
CA GLN A 33 -0.04 8.46 14.18
C GLN A 33 0.55 7.31 15.03
N GLY A 34 1.81 6.92 14.79
CA GLY A 34 2.47 5.84 15.52
C GLY A 34 2.07 4.44 15.07
N SER A 35 1.49 4.31 13.87
CA SER A 35 1.19 3.02 13.27
C SER A 35 2.46 2.27 12.86
N GLU A 36 2.37 0.95 12.80
CA GLU A 36 3.39 0.08 12.22
C GLU A 36 3.13 -0.08 10.73
N VAL A 37 3.83 0.74 9.92
CA VAL A 37 3.57 0.85 8.49
C VAL A 37 4.48 -0.05 7.68
N TYR A 38 3.89 -0.87 6.82
CA TYR A 38 4.53 -1.61 5.75
C TYR A 38 4.03 -1.07 4.42
N PHE A 39 4.92 -0.86 3.47
CA PHE A 39 4.50 -0.44 2.15
C PHE A 39 5.35 -1.07 1.06
N VAL A 40 4.74 -1.23 -0.11
CA VAL A 40 5.39 -1.73 -1.31
C VAL A 40 5.40 -0.68 -2.41
N ASP A 41 6.46 -0.66 -3.18
CA ASP A 41 6.64 0.20 -4.36
C ASP A 41 7.71 -0.38 -5.28
N ILE A 42 7.77 0.08 -6.52
CA ILE A 42 8.84 -0.20 -7.48
C ILE A 42 9.79 1.00 -7.63
N ASN A 43 9.41 2.19 -7.19
CA ASN A 43 10.19 3.42 -7.32
C ASN A 43 11.17 3.59 -6.17
N LEU A 44 12.34 2.98 -6.29
CA LEU A 44 13.39 3.00 -5.25
C LEU A 44 13.90 4.42 -4.96
N LYS A 45 13.98 5.28 -5.98
CA LYS A 45 14.51 6.65 -5.84
C LYS A 45 13.61 7.49 -4.95
N GLU A 46 12.31 7.53 -5.24
CA GLU A 46 11.34 8.32 -4.46
C GLU A 46 11.14 7.70 -3.07
N THR A 47 11.08 6.38 -2.98
CA THR A 47 11.05 5.67 -1.70
C THR A 47 12.21 6.06 -0.79
N LYS A 48 13.44 6.11 -1.30
CA LYS A 48 14.63 6.52 -0.53
C LYS A 48 14.50 7.96 -0.03
N LYS A 49 13.98 8.87 -0.85
CA LYS A 49 13.70 10.27 -0.43
C LYS A 49 12.69 10.30 0.72
N LEU A 50 11.59 9.56 0.61
CA LEU A 50 10.56 9.46 1.64
C LEU A 50 11.16 8.95 2.96
N LEU A 51 11.88 7.82 2.94
CA LEU A 51 12.48 7.23 4.14
C LEU A 51 13.45 8.21 4.83
N ASN A 52 14.28 8.91 4.07
CA ASN A 52 15.18 9.93 4.60
C ASN A 52 14.42 11.11 5.25
N LYS A 53 13.32 11.57 4.62
CA LYS A 53 12.44 12.60 5.16
C LYS A 53 11.82 12.15 6.50
N LEU A 54 11.29 10.93 6.56
CA LEU A 54 10.64 10.41 7.77
C LEU A 54 11.62 10.19 8.92
N LYS A 55 12.84 9.73 8.62
CA LYS A 55 13.90 9.60 9.63
C LYS A 55 14.22 10.93 10.34
N LYS A 56 14.25 12.05 9.60
CA LYS A 56 14.46 13.39 10.17
C LYS A 56 13.31 13.85 11.08
N LYS A 57 12.09 13.36 10.84
CA LYS A 57 10.89 13.74 11.61
C LYS A 57 10.70 12.94 12.91
N LYS A 58 11.58 11.98 13.21
CA LYS A 58 11.51 11.12 14.41
C LYS A 58 10.18 10.33 14.51
N PHE A 59 9.51 10.09 13.39
CA PHE A 59 8.35 9.21 13.36
C PHE A 59 8.78 7.75 13.44
N ARG A 60 7.84 6.86 13.82
CA ARG A 60 8.08 5.43 13.70
C ARG A 60 8.44 5.11 12.25
N ALA A 61 9.63 4.55 12.04
CA ALA A 61 10.11 4.24 10.69
C ALA A 61 9.21 3.18 10.02
N PRO A 62 8.75 3.43 8.80
CA PRO A 62 8.02 2.41 8.04
C PRO A 62 8.98 1.35 7.49
N THR A 63 8.45 0.17 7.20
CA THR A 63 9.16 -0.89 6.50
C THR A 63 8.80 -0.85 5.01
N PHE A 64 9.78 -0.59 4.18
CA PHE A 64 9.67 -0.68 2.73
C PHE A 64 10.02 -2.08 2.23
N ILE A 65 9.27 -2.57 1.27
CA ILE A 65 9.54 -3.83 0.56
C ILE A 65 9.38 -3.59 -0.94
N GLU A 66 10.44 -3.82 -1.71
CA GLU A 66 10.36 -3.71 -3.16
C GLU A 66 9.48 -4.82 -3.72
N CYS A 67 8.38 -4.44 -4.39
CA CYS A 67 7.45 -5.36 -4.99
C CYS A 67 6.78 -4.75 -6.21
N ASN A 68 6.93 -5.43 -7.35
CA ASN A 68 6.11 -5.15 -8.54
C ASN A 68 4.74 -5.81 -8.35
N LEU A 69 3.67 -5.02 -8.41
CA LEU A 69 2.30 -5.48 -8.19
C LEU A 69 1.74 -6.31 -9.34
N LEU A 70 2.42 -6.37 -10.47
CA LEU A 70 2.15 -7.36 -11.53
C LEU A 70 2.50 -8.79 -11.08
N ASP A 71 3.43 -8.94 -10.15
CA ASP A 71 3.78 -10.22 -9.52
C ASP A 71 2.90 -10.47 -8.29
N ILE A 72 1.70 -10.99 -8.53
CA ILE A 72 0.73 -11.30 -7.49
C ILE A 72 1.26 -12.31 -6.47
N LYS A 73 2.05 -13.31 -6.91
CA LYS A 73 2.63 -14.30 -5.99
C LYS A 73 3.60 -13.64 -5.00
N LYS A 74 4.42 -12.72 -5.47
CA LYS A 74 5.33 -11.95 -4.62
C LYS A 74 4.54 -11.07 -3.64
N LEU A 75 3.49 -10.37 -4.09
CA LEU A 75 2.63 -9.55 -3.25
C LEU A 75 1.98 -10.36 -2.12
N GLU A 76 1.33 -11.49 -2.45
CA GLU A 76 0.71 -12.39 -1.47
C GLU A 76 1.77 -12.95 -0.51
N GLY A 77 2.96 -13.31 -1.00
CA GLY A 77 4.09 -13.78 -0.19
C GLY A 77 4.58 -12.74 0.82
N VAL A 78 4.70 -11.48 0.40
CA VAL A 78 5.06 -10.35 1.27
C VAL A 78 4.02 -10.17 2.38
N ILE A 79 2.74 -10.12 2.04
CA ILE A 79 1.64 -9.97 3.01
C ILE A 79 1.62 -11.15 3.98
N LYS A 80 1.72 -12.38 3.49
CA LYS A 80 1.76 -13.60 4.31
C LYS A 80 2.95 -13.58 5.29
N LYS A 81 4.14 -13.19 4.82
CA LYS A 81 5.33 -13.08 5.67
C LYS A 81 5.13 -12.08 6.81
N ILE A 82 4.53 -10.91 6.53
CA ILE A 82 4.22 -9.91 7.56
C ILE A 82 3.24 -10.51 8.58
N ILE A 83 2.14 -11.11 8.12
CA ILE A 83 1.12 -11.70 9.00
C ILE A 83 1.72 -12.78 9.89
N THR A 84 2.58 -13.65 9.34
CA THR A 84 3.18 -14.76 10.08
C THR A 84 4.20 -14.29 11.12
N SER A 85 5.03 -13.29 10.77
CA SER A 85 6.15 -12.85 11.62
C SER A 85 5.79 -11.73 12.59
N LYS A 86 4.80 -10.91 12.27
CA LYS A 86 4.43 -9.70 13.02
C LYS A 86 2.99 -9.71 13.54
N GLY A 87 2.15 -10.59 12.99
CA GLY A 87 0.73 -10.67 13.30
C GLY A 87 -0.15 -9.92 12.29
N PRO A 88 -1.45 -9.83 12.55
CA PRO A 88 -2.43 -9.41 11.56
C PRO A 88 -2.26 -7.96 11.09
N ILE A 89 -2.59 -7.71 9.81
CA ILE A 89 -2.72 -6.37 9.25
C ILE A 89 -4.10 -5.83 9.64
N HIS A 90 -4.13 -4.64 10.22
CA HIS A 90 -5.36 -3.99 10.70
C HIS A 90 -6.01 -3.10 9.64
N ALA A 91 -5.19 -2.50 8.77
CA ALA A 91 -5.66 -1.72 7.64
C ALA A 91 -4.86 -2.04 6.38
N LEU A 92 -5.57 -2.25 5.28
CA LEU A 92 -5.01 -2.36 3.92
C LEU A 92 -5.41 -1.11 3.14
N ILE A 93 -4.43 -0.44 2.54
CA ILE A 93 -4.65 0.70 1.65
C ILE A 93 -4.16 0.32 0.26
N ASN A 94 -5.08 0.04 -0.62
CA ASN A 94 -4.83 -0.17 -2.04
C ASN A 94 -4.79 1.20 -2.72
N ASN A 95 -3.59 1.69 -3.01
CA ASN A 95 -3.36 3.02 -3.57
C ASN A 95 -2.60 3.00 -4.90
N ALA A 96 -1.74 2.00 -5.11
CA ALA A 96 -0.95 1.96 -6.33
C ALA A 96 -1.82 1.99 -7.59
N ALA A 97 -1.46 2.85 -8.51
CA ALA A 97 -2.09 2.93 -9.83
C ALA A 97 -1.07 3.44 -10.85
N ASN A 98 -1.37 3.21 -12.12
CA ASN A 98 -0.70 3.82 -13.24
C ASN A 98 -1.76 4.51 -14.11
N ASP A 99 -1.69 5.85 -14.17
CA ASP A 99 -2.64 6.72 -14.89
C ASP A 99 -2.08 7.27 -16.20
N ASP A 100 -1.04 6.63 -16.78
CA ASP A 100 -0.57 7.01 -18.11
C ASP A 100 -1.74 7.06 -19.08
N ARG A 101 -1.88 8.19 -19.77
CA ARG A 101 -2.99 8.45 -20.69
C ARG A 101 -2.61 8.09 -22.10
N HIS A 102 -3.56 7.50 -22.81
CA HIS A 102 -3.45 7.12 -24.23
C HIS A 102 -4.73 7.50 -24.95
N THR A 103 -4.63 7.74 -26.25
CA THR A 103 -5.80 7.90 -27.11
C THR A 103 -6.42 6.52 -27.36
N THR A 104 -7.71 6.47 -27.67
CA THR A 104 -8.44 5.20 -27.85
C THR A 104 -7.80 4.29 -28.91
N ASP A 105 -7.29 4.88 -29.98
CA ASP A 105 -6.62 4.18 -31.09
C ASP A 105 -5.23 3.62 -30.74
N GLN A 106 -4.63 4.05 -29.64
CA GLN A 106 -3.34 3.55 -29.15
C GLN A 106 -3.48 2.39 -28.15
N VAL A 107 -4.71 2.07 -27.74
CA VAL A 107 -4.96 1.02 -26.76
C VAL A 107 -5.12 -0.33 -27.45
N ASP A 108 -4.11 -1.17 -27.31
CA ASP A 108 -4.19 -2.59 -27.67
C ASP A 108 -4.56 -3.47 -26.47
N GLU A 109 -4.82 -4.76 -26.71
CA GLU A 109 -5.17 -5.74 -25.67
C GLU A 109 -4.09 -5.85 -24.59
N LYS A 110 -2.81 -5.80 -24.98
CA LYS A 110 -1.68 -5.89 -24.05
C LYS A 110 -1.63 -4.69 -23.10
N TYR A 111 -1.84 -3.49 -23.65
CA TYR A 111 -1.95 -2.27 -22.86
C TYR A 111 -3.11 -2.36 -21.87
N TRP A 112 -4.31 -2.72 -22.39
CA TRP A 112 -5.51 -2.93 -21.56
C TRP A 112 -5.24 -3.88 -20.40
N GLN A 113 -4.73 -5.09 -20.71
CA GLN A 113 -4.44 -6.09 -19.69
C GLN A 113 -3.46 -5.59 -18.64
N ASN A 114 -2.39 -4.90 -19.06
CA ASN A 114 -1.43 -4.32 -18.14
C ASN A 114 -2.07 -3.30 -17.19
N ARG A 115 -2.97 -2.42 -17.71
CA ARG A 115 -3.67 -1.44 -16.90
C ARG A 115 -4.62 -2.09 -15.89
N MET A 116 -5.34 -3.11 -16.31
CA MET A 116 -6.21 -3.88 -15.40
C MET A 116 -5.40 -4.61 -14.32
N ASP A 117 -4.26 -5.19 -14.69
CA ASP A 117 -3.39 -5.88 -13.74
C ASP A 117 -2.80 -4.91 -12.71
N VAL A 118 -2.33 -3.72 -13.12
CA VAL A 118 -1.76 -2.71 -12.21
C VAL A 118 -2.84 -2.02 -11.39
N ASN A 119 -3.98 -1.63 -11.99
CA ASN A 119 -4.93 -0.73 -11.34
C ASN A 119 -6.05 -1.44 -10.58
N LEU A 120 -6.29 -2.75 -10.85
CA LEU A 120 -7.40 -3.46 -10.24
C LEU A 120 -7.01 -4.82 -9.66
N LYS A 121 -6.30 -5.65 -10.42
CA LYS A 121 -6.03 -7.04 -10.03
C LYS A 121 -5.34 -7.14 -8.67
N HIS A 122 -4.31 -6.34 -8.42
CA HIS A 122 -3.60 -6.37 -7.15
C HIS A 122 -4.49 -5.97 -5.95
N TYR A 123 -5.50 -5.12 -6.13
CA TYR A 123 -6.45 -4.75 -5.09
C TYR A 123 -7.19 -5.97 -4.54
N PHE A 124 -7.67 -6.80 -5.47
CA PHE A 124 -8.38 -8.03 -5.10
C PHE A 124 -7.47 -9.00 -4.34
N PHE A 125 -6.26 -9.26 -4.85
CA PHE A 125 -5.36 -10.24 -4.24
C PHE A 125 -4.75 -9.77 -2.93
N ALA A 126 -4.46 -8.49 -2.78
CA ALA A 126 -4.06 -7.92 -1.49
C ALA A 126 -5.19 -8.03 -0.45
N ALA A 127 -6.44 -7.70 -0.84
CA ALA A 127 -7.61 -7.87 0.02
C ALA A 127 -7.81 -9.33 0.42
N LYS A 128 -7.74 -10.26 -0.54
CA LYS A 128 -7.81 -11.70 -0.31
C LYS A 128 -6.77 -12.18 0.70
N ALA A 129 -5.55 -11.65 0.63
CA ALA A 129 -4.45 -12.05 1.51
C ALA A 129 -4.65 -11.62 2.97
N VAL A 130 -5.39 -10.54 3.24
CA VAL A 130 -5.60 -10.01 4.61
C VAL A 130 -6.96 -10.41 5.22
N VAL A 131 -8.00 -10.62 4.39
CA VAL A 131 -9.39 -10.68 4.83
C VAL A 131 -9.67 -11.81 5.83
N ASN A 132 -9.06 -12.98 5.68
CA ASN A 132 -9.30 -14.10 6.59
C ASN A 132 -8.83 -13.77 8.02
N ARG A 133 -7.70 -13.10 8.18
CA ARG A 133 -7.22 -12.68 9.51
C ARG A 133 -8.07 -11.53 10.07
N MET A 134 -8.53 -10.61 9.24
CA MET A 134 -9.47 -9.56 9.66
C MET A 134 -10.79 -10.15 10.14
N LYS A 135 -11.34 -11.18 9.44
CA LYS A 135 -12.54 -11.92 9.87
C LYS A 135 -12.33 -12.59 11.22
N GLN A 136 -11.20 -13.28 11.44
CA GLN A 136 -10.88 -13.93 12.71
C GLN A 136 -10.80 -12.93 13.87
N MET A 137 -10.25 -11.75 13.61
CA MET A 137 -10.20 -10.66 14.60
C MET A 137 -11.54 -9.94 14.79
N LYS A 138 -12.53 -10.18 13.92
CA LYS A 138 -13.77 -9.38 13.82
C LYS A 138 -13.50 -7.88 13.70
N LYS A 139 -12.35 -7.51 13.14
CA LYS A 139 -11.87 -6.13 13.02
C LYS A 139 -10.86 -5.99 11.89
N GLY A 140 -11.01 -4.95 11.08
CA GLY A 140 -10.10 -4.60 9.99
C GLY A 140 -10.72 -3.57 9.07
N SER A 141 -9.88 -2.90 8.27
CA SER A 141 -10.32 -1.92 7.28
C SER A 141 -9.59 -2.14 5.97
N ILE A 142 -10.31 -2.08 4.86
CA ILE A 142 -9.74 -2.11 3.52
C ILE A 142 -10.21 -0.84 2.81
N VAL A 143 -9.25 -0.04 2.34
CA VAL A 143 -9.50 1.19 1.60
C VAL A 143 -8.96 1.02 0.19
N ASN A 144 -9.80 1.21 -0.82
CA ASN A 144 -9.43 1.22 -2.22
C ASN A 144 -9.50 2.65 -2.74
N LEU A 145 -8.36 3.19 -3.21
CA LEU A 145 -8.36 4.50 -3.86
C LEU A 145 -8.77 4.33 -5.31
N SER A 146 -9.67 5.18 -5.76
CA SER A 146 -10.08 5.25 -7.16
C SER A 146 -10.20 6.71 -7.60
N SER A 147 -10.25 6.93 -8.91
CA SER A 147 -10.50 8.23 -9.51
C SER A 147 -11.64 8.09 -10.52
N VAL A 148 -12.35 9.18 -10.72
CA VAL A 148 -13.44 9.30 -11.72
C VAL A 148 -13.04 10.20 -12.90
N SER A 149 -11.76 10.57 -12.99
CA SER A 149 -11.22 11.44 -14.06
C SER A 149 -10.75 10.63 -15.26
#